data_6d2debe7ae88115700d2b9f5214e0e78
#
_entry.id   6d2debe7ae88115700d2b9f5214e0e78
#
_cell.length_a   1.000
_cell.length_b   1.000
_cell.length_c   1.000
_cell.angle_alpha   90.00
_cell.angle_beta   90.00
_cell.angle_gamma   90.00
#
_symmetry.space_group_name_H-M   'P 1'
#
loop_
_entity.id
_entity.type
_entity.pdbx_description
1 polymer ?
#
loop_
_entity_poly.entity_id
_entity_poly.type
_entity_poly.pdbx_seq_one_letter_code
_entity_poly.pdbx_strand_id
1 'polypeptide(L)'
;MRIYIIEDDITVISILEDIVEQNDLGTVCGDTADAPPDLEGILAADPDLILVDLLMPGKDGIQVVRELKEQGCRAKFIMISQVSNKEMVAKAYLAGVDFFINKPINLIEVRQVILNVRRQLENERDLHTIQSVFAEKAAPVGRRSR
;
A
#
# COMPACT_ATOMS: atom_id res chain seq x y z
N MET A 1 7.59 -7.76 -4.37
CA MET A 1 6.47 -6.92 -3.86
C MET A 1 5.79 -6.24 -5.04
N ARG A 2 4.48 -6.38 -5.12
CA ARG A 2 3.67 -5.80 -6.20
C ARG A 2 3.19 -4.41 -5.77
N ILE A 3 3.51 -3.40 -6.58
CA ILE A 3 3.22 -2.00 -6.26
C ILE A 3 2.28 -1.43 -7.31
N TYR A 4 1.18 -0.82 -6.87
CA TYR A 4 0.23 -0.11 -7.71
C TYR A 4 0.33 1.40 -7.44
N ILE A 5 0.25 2.21 -8.49
CA ILE A 5 0.38 3.67 -8.39
C ILE A 5 -0.92 4.35 -8.82
N ILE A 6 -1.49 5.15 -7.92
CA ILE A 6 -2.70 5.94 -8.18
C ILE A 6 -2.32 7.43 -8.11
N GLU A 7 -2.17 8.06 -9.26
CA GLU A 7 -1.70 9.44 -9.39
C GLU A 7 -2.23 10.00 -10.71
N ASP A 8 -2.74 11.22 -10.72
CA ASP A 8 -3.27 11.84 -11.93
C ASP A 8 -2.20 12.53 -12.80
N ASP A 9 -1.01 12.77 -12.27
CA ASP A 9 0.11 13.36 -12.99
C ASP A 9 1.01 12.27 -13.58
N ILE A 10 1.02 12.14 -14.89
CA ILE A 10 1.81 11.13 -15.62
C ILE A 10 3.31 11.28 -15.34
N THR A 11 3.80 12.50 -15.16
CA THR A 11 5.20 12.74 -14.83
C THR A 11 5.55 12.15 -13.46
N VAL A 12 4.68 12.32 -12.49
CA VAL A 12 4.88 11.75 -11.15
C VAL A 12 4.83 10.22 -11.20
N ILE A 13 3.91 9.64 -11.97
CA ILE A 13 3.86 8.18 -12.19
C ILE A 13 5.20 7.69 -12.72
N SER A 14 5.73 8.33 -13.76
CA SER A 14 7.03 7.97 -14.35
C SER A 14 8.16 8.01 -13.33
N ILE A 15 8.20 9.05 -12.50
CA ILE A 15 9.23 9.20 -11.46
C ILE A 15 9.12 8.05 -10.45
N LEU A 16 7.92 7.74 -9.99
CA LEU A 16 7.69 6.67 -9.02
C LEU A 16 8.03 5.30 -9.60
N GLU A 17 7.66 5.04 -10.86
CA GLU A 17 8.00 3.80 -11.54
C GLU A 17 9.52 3.63 -11.65
N ASP A 18 10.23 4.69 -12.03
CA ASP A 18 11.70 4.66 -12.12
C ASP A 18 12.33 4.40 -10.74
N ILE A 19 11.84 5.04 -9.69
CA ILE A 19 12.34 4.80 -8.33
C ILE A 19 12.18 3.33 -7.95
N VAL A 20 11.01 2.77 -8.19
CA VAL A 20 10.71 1.37 -7.85
C VAL A 20 11.62 0.41 -8.62
N GLU A 21 11.71 0.58 -9.92
CA GLU A 21 12.43 -0.34 -10.81
C GLU A 21 13.95 -0.23 -10.67
N GLN A 22 14.48 0.99 -10.62
CA GLN A 22 15.93 1.20 -10.57
C GLN A 22 16.54 0.91 -9.20
N ASN A 23 15.74 0.88 -8.16
CA ASN A 23 16.21 0.58 -6.80
C ASN A 23 15.81 -0.82 -6.30
N ASP A 24 15.32 -1.65 -7.18
CA ASP A 24 14.93 -3.04 -6.86
C ASP A 24 13.97 -3.11 -5.67
N LEU A 25 12.99 -2.22 -5.65
CA LEU A 25 12.03 -2.14 -4.55
C LEU A 25 10.84 -3.08 -4.73
N GLY A 26 10.54 -3.44 -5.97
CA GLY A 26 9.43 -4.31 -6.30
C GLY A 26 9.09 -4.22 -7.78
N THR A 27 7.90 -4.66 -8.13
CA THR A 27 7.37 -4.64 -9.49
C THR A 27 6.14 -3.75 -9.54
N VAL A 28 6.10 -2.80 -10.46
CA VAL A 28 4.89 -2.01 -10.69
C VAL A 28 3.88 -2.89 -11.42
N CYS A 29 2.80 -3.24 -10.73
CA CYS A 29 1.76 -4.13 -11.29
C CYS A 29 0.63 -3.38 -11.98
N GLY A 30 0.64 -2.06 -11.91
CA GLY A 30 -0.31 -1.19 -12.58
C GLY A 30 -0.20 0.24 -12.11
N ASP A 31 -0.75 1.13 -12.89
CA ASP A 31 -0.90 2.52 -12.53
C ASP A 31 -2.21 3.06 -13.10
N THR A 32 -2.70 4.16 -12.54
CA THR A 32 -3.84 4.85 -13.10
C THR A 32 -3.69 6.35 -12.93
N ALA A 33 -3.78 7.06 -14.05
CA ALA A 33 -3.90 8.51 -14.12
C ALA A 33 -5.37 8.94 -14.27
N ASP A 34 -6.29 7.99 -14.39
CA ASP A 34 -7.71 8.29 -14.54
C ASP A 34 -8.34 8.75 -13.22
N ALA A 35 -9.28 9.66 -13.33
CA ALA A 35 -10.04 10.15 -12.18
C ALA A 35 -11.54 10.07 -12.50
N PRO A 36 -12.33 9.34 -11.69
CA PRO A 36 -11.92 8.53 -10.53
C PRO A 36 -11.18 7.25 -10.94
N PRO A 37 -10.33 6.70 -10.08
CA PRO A 37 -9.60 5.47 -10.39
C PRO A 37 -10.52 4.25 -10.47
N ASP A 38 -10.12 3.27 -11.28
CA ASP A 38 -10.83 2.00 -11.43
C ASP A 38 -10.49 1.06 -10.26
N LEU A 39 -11.36 1.01 -9.26
CA LEU A 39 -11.15 0.20 -8.07
C LEU A 39 -11.14 -1.31 -8.37
N GLU A 40 -11.97 -1.77 -9.29
CA GLU A 40 -12.00 -3.19 -9.68
C GLU A 40 -10.68 -3.63 -10.30
N GLY A 41 -10.12 -2.80 -11.18
CA GLY A 41 -8.82 -3.05 -11.78
C GLY A 41 -7.69 -3.09 -10.76
N ILE A 42 -7.73 -2.22 -9.76
CA ILE A 42 -6.75 -2.20 -8.69
C ILE A 42 -6.83 -3.49 -7.87
N LEU A 43 -8.02 -3.91 -7.48
CA LEU A 43 -8.24 -5.14 -6.73
C LEU A 43 -7.81 -6.37 -7.54
N ALA A 44 -8.10 -6.39 -8.84
CA ALA A 44 -7.71 -7.48 -9.72
C ALA A 44 -6.18 -7.60 -9.87
N ALA A 45 -5.46 -6.49 -9.80
CA ALA A 45 -4.00 -6.48 -9.85
C ALA A 45 -3.37 -7.08 -8.59
N ASP A 46 -4.12 -7.20 -7.50
CA ASP A 46 -3.70 -7.77 -6.23
C ASP A 46 -2.37 -7.19 -5.72
N PRO A 47 -2.30 -5.87 -5.50
CA PRO A 47 -1.07 -5.24 -5.05
C PRO A 47 -0.76 -5.53 -3.58
N ASP A 48 0.52 -5.54 -3.25
CA ASP A 48 1.01 -5.58 -1.87
C ASP A 48 1.09 -4.19 -1.27
N LEU A 49 1.38 -3.20 -2.11
CA LEU A 49 1.54 -1.80 -1.75
C LEU A 49 0.87 -0.92 -2.78
N ILE A 50 0.15 0.10 -2.32
CA ILE A 50 -0.45 1.13 -3.18
C ILE A 50 0.13 2.48 -2.79
N LEU A 51 0.71 3.17 -3.78
CA LEU A 51 1.10 4.57 -3.68
C LEU A 51 -0.07 5.40 -4.20
N VAL A 52 -0.63 6.26 -3.36
CA VAL A 52 -1.84 7.00 -3.73
C VAL A 52 -1.68 8.50 -3.47
N ASP A 53 -1.99 9.32 -4.47
CA ASP A 53 -2.06 10.77 -4.33
C ASP A 53 -3.32 11.16 -3.56
N LEU A 54 -3.20 12.12 -2.66
CA LEU A 54 -4.34 12.65 -1.90
C LEU A 54 -5.27 13.48 -2.80
N LEU A 55 -4.70 14.37 -3.59
CA LEU A 55 -5.47 15.32 -4.40
C LEU A 55 -5.63 14.84 -5.84
N MET A 56 -6.80 14.30 -6.14
CA MET A 56 -7.18 13.90 -7.49
C MET A 56 -8.55 14.46 -7.85
N PRO A 57 -8.80 14.81 -9.12
CA PRO A 57 -10.12 15.26 -9.55
C PRO A 57 -11.21 14.24 -9.24
N GLY A 58 -12.32 14.70 -8.70
CA GLY A 58 -13.53 13.91 -8.46
C GLY A 58 -13.53 13.09 -7.17
N LYS A 59 -12.44 12.44 -6.82
CA LYS A 59 -12.35 11.59 -5.62
C LYS A 59 -10.97 11.71 -5.00
N ASP A 60 -10.88 12.13 -3.74
CA ASP A 60 -9.58 12.24 -3.07
C ASP A 60 -9.02 10.87 -2.68
N GLY A 61 -7.71 10.84 -2.41
CA GLY A 61 -7.01 9.60 -2.08
C GLY A 61 -7.49 8.94 -0.79
N ILE A 62 -7.95 9.72 0.19
CA ILE A 62 -8.49 9.17 1.45
C ILE A 62 -9.75 8.36 1.17
N GLN A 63 -10.62 8.88 0.32
CA GLN A 63 -11.84 8.19 -0.08
C GLN A 63 -11.52 6.89 -0.85
N VAL A 64 -10.52 6.94 -1.74
CA VAL A 64 -10.05 5.76 -2.47
C VAL A 64 -9.56 4.68 -1.50
N VAL A 65 -8.75 5.05 -0.51
CA VAL A 65 -8.26 4.10 0.51
C VAL A 65 -9.42 3.47 1.27
N ARG A 66 -10.38 4.27 1.72
CA ARG A 66 -11.57 3.76 2.43
C ARG A 66 -12.33 2.74 1.60
N GLU A 67 -12.62 3.08 0.35
CA GLU A 67 -13.40 2.20 -0.54
C GLU A 67 -12.66 0.90 -0.86
N LEU A 68 -11.35 0.97 -1.10
CA LEU A 68 -10.55 -0.23 -1.32
C LEU A 68 -10.54 -1.14 -0.09
N LYS A 69 -10.39 -0.58 1.09
CA LYS A 69 -10.44 -1.37 2.34
C LYS A 69 -11.82 -1.99 2.58
N GLU A 70 -12.88 -1.27 2.32
CA GLU A 70 -14.25 -1.79 2.42
C GLU A 70 -14.47 -2.97 1.46
N GLN A 71 -13.80 -2.99 0.33
CA GLN A 71 -13.86 -4.08 -0.64
C GLN A 71 -12.88 -5.21 -0.37
N GLY A 72 -12.21 -5.19 0.78
CA GLY A 72 -11.32 -6.26 1.21
C GLY A 72 -9.88 -6.15 0.75
N CYS A 73 -9.45 -5.00 0.25
CA CYS A 73 -8.06 -4.79 -0.15
C CYS A 73 -7.13 -4.89 1.07
N ARG A 74 -6.12 -5.74 0.97
CA ARG A 74 -5.14 -5.98 2.04
C ARG A 74 -3.81 -5.28 1.83
N ALA A 75 -3.68 -4.51 0.77
CA ALA A 75 -2.45 -3.77 0.47
C ALA A 75 -2.10 -2.79 1.59
N LYS A 76 -0.82 -2.50 1.74
CA LYS A 76 -0.37 -1.34 2.51
C LYS A 76 -0.54 -0.10 1.66
N PHE A 77 -0.72 1.05 2.28
CA PHE A 77 -0.95 2.31 1.59
C PHE A 77 0.07 3.36 2.01
N ILE A 78 0.73 3.94 1.01
CA ILE A 78 1.56 5.15 1.18
C ILE A 78 0.84 6.28 0.47
N MET A 79 0.44 7.31 1.21
CA MET A 79 -0.17 8.51 0.62
C MET A 79 0.90 9.53 0.32
N ILE A 80 0.85 10.12 -0.87
CA ILE A 80 1.81 11.12 -1.33
C ILE A 80 1.04 12.39 -1.68
N SER A 81 1.38 13.52 -1.06
CA SER A 81 0.59 14.74 -1.25
C SER A 81 1.39 16.02 -1.04
N GLN A 82 0.96 17.08 -1.72
CA GLN A 82 1.42 18.45 -1.45
C GLN A 82 0.78 19.03 -0.20
N VAL A 83 -0.37 18.52 0.20
CA VAL A 83 -1.10 18.98 1.40
C VAL A 83 -0.74 18.10 2.58
N SER A 84 -0.23 18.72 3.65
CA SER A 84 0.28 18.00 4.81
C SER A 84 -0.08 18.65 6.14
N ASN A 85 -1.23 19.36 6.21
CA ASN A 85 -1.68 19.88 7.50
C ASN A 85 -2.09 18.71 8.43
N LYS A 86 -2.05 18.96 9.73
CA LYS A 86 -2.28 17.92 10.74
C LYS A 86 -3.64 17.25 10.61
N GLU A 87 -4.66 17.98 10.23
CA GLU A 87 -6.01 17.46 10.06
C GLU A 87 -6.08 16.43 8.93
N MET A 88 -5.50 16.75 7.77
CA MET A 88 -5.51 15.85 6.62
C MET A 88 -4.65 14.60 6.86
N VAL A 89 -3.49 14.79 7.48
CA VAL A 89 -2.63 13.65 7.84
C VAL A 89 -3.34 12.72 8.82
N ALA A 90 -4.02 13.27 9.82
CA ALA A 90 -4.79 12.47 10.77
C ALA A 90 -5.92 11.71 10.07
N LYS A 91 -6.66 12.35 9.17
CA LYS A 91 -7.72 11.70 8.38
C LYS A 91 -7.17 10.55 7.54
N ALA A 92 -6.00 10.73 6.92
CA ALA A 92 -5.36 9.70 6.13
C ALA A 92 -5.03 8.47 6.98
N TYR A 93 -4.40 8.65 8.12
CA TYR A 93 -4.09 7.53 9.02
C TYR A 93 -5.34 6.84 9.58
N LEU A 94 -6.37 7.61 9.92
CA LEU A 94 -7.65 7.04 10.36
C LEU A 94 -8.35 6.24 9.26
N ALA A 95 -8.16 6.61 8.00
CA ALA A 95 -8.69 5.85 6.88
C ALA A 95 -7.94 4.54 6.63
N GLY A 96 -6.74 4.39 7.21
CA GLY A 96 -5.94 3.18 7.10
C GLY A 96 -4.68 3.31 6.26
N VAL A 97 -4.23 4.54 6.01
CA VAL A 97 -2.92 4.79 5.39
C VAL A 97 -1.83 4.40 6.36
N ASP A 98 -0.79 3.75 5.89
CA ASP A 98 0.32 3.28 6.73
C ASP A 98 1.44 4.32 6.83
N PHE A 99 1.70 5.06 5.74
CA PHE A 99 2.71 6.12 5.70
C PHE A 99 2.23 7.29 4.87
N PHE A 100 2.69 8.48 5.23
CA PHE A 100 2.37 9.72 4.51
C PHE A 100 3.67 10.41 4.08
N ILE A 101 3.79 10.69 2.78
CA ILE A 101 4.96 11.36 2.20
C ILE A 101 4.53 12.69 1.60
N ASN A 102 5.29 13.74 1.89
CA ASN A 102 5.04 15.06 1.33
C ASN A 102 5.74 15.22 -0.02
N LYS A 103 5.06 15.85 -0.98
CA LYS A 103 5.71 16.31 -2.21
C LYS A 103 6.53 17.58 -1.91
N PRO A 104 7.63 17.85 -2.60
CA PRO A 104 8.17 17.15 -3.76
C PRO A 104 8.76 15.78 -3.39
N ILE A 105 8.72 14.85 -4.37
CA ILE A 105 9.20 13.48 -4.16
C ILE A 105 10.72 13.49 -3.96
N ASN A 106 11.14 12.89 -2.85
CA ASN A 106 12.54 12.69 -2.52
C ASN A 106 12.87 11.21 -2.64
N LEU A 107 13.85 10.88 -3.48
CA LEU A 107 14.24 9.50 -3.74
C LEU A 107 14.60 8.74 -2.45
N ILE A 108 15.38 9.36 -1.57
CA ILE A 108 15.84 8.71 -0.34
C ILE A 108 14.65 8.40 0.56
N GLU A 109 13.73 9.35 0.73
CA GLU A 109 12.55 9.17 1.56
C GLU A 109 11.61 8.08 1.01
N VAL A 110 11.27 8.14 -0.28
CA VAL A 110 10.39 7.16 -0.92
C VAL A 110 10.99 5.77 -0.83
N ARG A 111 12.27 5.64 -1.15
CA ARG A 111 12.99 4.37 -1.06
C ARG A 111 12.94 3.80 0.36
N GLN A 112 13.24 4.63 1.35
CA GLN A 112 13.26 4.21 2.75
C GLN A 112 11.87 3.77 3.24
N VAL A 113 10.83 4.50 2.90
CA VAL A 113 9.46 4.15 3.29
C VAL A 113 9.02 2.85 2.62
N ILE A 114 9.30 2.67 1.32
CA ILE A 114 8.97 1.42 0.61
C ILE A 114 9.73 0.23 1.21
N LEU A 115 11.00 0.41 1.56
CA LEU A 115 11.78 -0.64 2.24
C LEU A 115 11.18 -1.00 3.60
N ASN A 116 10.70 -0.03 4.35
CA ASN A 116 10.02 -0.28 5.62
C ASN A 116 8.74 -1.08 5.43
N VAL A 117 7.94 -0.76 4.42
CA VAL A 117 6.73 -1.52 4.08
C VAL A 117 7.08 -2.95 3.72
N ARG A 118 8.09 -3.13 2.87
CA ARG A 118 8.53 -4.48 2.46
C ARG A 118 8.94 -5.31 3.66
N ARG A 119 9.68 -4.72 4.60
CA ARG A 119 10.08 -5.38 5.85
C ARG A 119 8.87 -5.77 6.70
N GLN A 120 7.88 -4.90 6.83
CA GLN A 120 6.65 -5.21 7.56
C GLN A 120 5.91 -6.39 6.92
N LEU A 121 5.79 -6.42 5.60
CA LEU A 121 5.14 -7.51 4.89
C LEU A 121 5.89 -8.83 5.09
N GLU A 122 7.20 -8.83 5.03
CA GLU A 122 8.03 -10.02 5.28
C GLU A 122 7.85 -10.51 6.73
N ASN A 123 7.86 -9.63 7.70
CA ASN A 123 7.64 -9.96 9.12
C ASN A 123 6.26 -10.54 9.35
N GLU A 124 5.23 -10.00 8.74
CA GLU A 124 3.86 -10.50 8.85
C GLU A 124 3.74 -11.91 8.26
N ARG A 125 4.40 -12.17 7.11
CA ARG A 125 4.45 -13.51 6.50
C ARG A 125 5.17 -14.51 7.40
N ASP A 126 6.31 -14.14 7.95
CA ASP A 126 7.10 -14.99 8.85
C ASP A 126 6.31 -15.32 10.12
N LEU A 127 5.65 -14.33 10.71
CA LEU A 127 4.82 -14.53 11.89
C LEU A 127 3.65 -15.47 11.60
N HIS A 128 2.99 -15.31 10.46
CA HIS A 128 1.91 -16.20 10.04
C HIS A 128 2.41 -17.64 9.88
N THR A 129 3.57 -17.84 9.29
CA THR A 129 4.18 -19.16 9.11
C THR A 129 4.47 -19.81 10.45
N ILE A 130 5.05 -19.06 11.38
CA ILE A 130 5.33 -19.56 12.75
C ILE A 130 4.04 -19.95 13.44
N GLN A 131 3.01 -19.13 13.41
CA GLN A 131 1.71 -19.42 14.02
C GLN A 131 1.06 -20.66 13.41
N SER A 132 1.16 -20.86 12.10
CA SER A 132 0.62 -22.04 11.42
C SER A 132 1.34 -23.31 11.86
N VAL A 133 2.66 -23.28 12.03
CA VAL A 133 3.43 -24.43 12.52
C VAL A 133 3.02 -24.79 13.95
N PHE A 134 2.88 -23.83 14.83
CA PHE A 134 2.42 -24.08 16.20
C PHE A 134 0.99 -24.63 16.24
N ALA A 135 0.10 -24.12 15.42
CA ALA A 135 -1.28 -24.60 15.33
C ALA A 135 -1.34 -26.07 14.89
N GLU A 136 -0.53 -26.46 13.88
CA GLU A 136 -0.44 -27.85 13.41
C GLU A 136 0.05 -28.78 14.51
N LYS A 137 1.07 -28.38 15.26
CA LYS A 137 1.62 -29.20 16.35
C LYS A 137 0.66 -29.35 17.51
N ALA A 138 -0.15 -28.35 17.82
CA ALA A 138 -1.09 -28.37 18.93
C ALA A 138 -2.39 -29.12 18.60
N ALA A 139 -2.90 -28.99 17.37
CA ALA A 139 -4.18 -29.54 16.96
C ALA A 139 -4.32 -31.07 17.16
N PRO A 140 -3.33 -31.93 16.79
CA PRO A 140 -3.44 -33.36 16.99
C PRO A 140 -3.57 -33.76 18.47
N VAL A 141 -2.88 -33.06 19.36
CA VAL A 141 -2.94 -33.33 20.81
C VAL A 141 -4.33 -33.00 21.35
N GLY A 142 -4.90 -31.86 20.98
CA GLY A 142 -6.24 -31.47 21.36
C GLY A 142 -7.31 -32.39 20.85
N ARG A 143 -7.18 -32.93 19.66
CA ARG A 143 -8.12 -33.90 19.08
C ARG A 143 -8.06 -35.26 19.77
N ARG A 144 -6.87 -35.68 20.20
CA ARG A 144 -6.69 -36.97 20.88
C ARG A 144 -7.31 -37.01 22.29
N SER A 145 -7.41 -35.86 22.91
CA SER A 145 -8.00 -35.76 24.26
C SER A 145 -9.50 -35.85 24.26
N ARG A 146 -10.12 -35.92 23.11
CA ARG A 146 -11.57 -36.11 22.97
C ARG A 146 -11.89 -37.57 22.70
#